data_9261912fb21ac9bd84cedbc8b973abec
#
_entry.id   9261912fb21ac9bd84cedbc8b973abec
#
_cell.length_a   1.000
_cell.length_b   1.000
_cell.length_c   1.000
_cell.angle_alpha   90.00
_cell.angle_beta   90.00
_cell.angle_gamma   90.00
#
_symmetry.space_group_name_H-M   'P 1'
#
loop_
_entity.id
_entity.type
_entity.pdbx_description
1 polymer ?
#
loop_
_entity_poly.entity_id
_entity_poly.type
_entity_poly.pdbx_seq_one_letter_code
_entity_poly.pdbx_strand_id
1 'polypeptide(L)'
;MKSVEVKYKDGEQEKVMIVKSPTASQLNEAQLVASKTFSRLINVKEDGVGLLVRAKLDKFLKDNNIWTDQDDKELASLDEKIKKKEKQLKTGKYKTQEAKLNGRKLALEIRDLRAERNTFASKKTQHNEYTIEEIADEARMNYLISSCLFHESGEAMFETVDEYMDNRNKPHVIEGMTKFYSMFYNADEDWYKKLPENQFLIQLGFVDDKFRFVMNGKLTDRDGRSVDEEGRYIDEEGNFVNKDGERLDKDGNVLFKFE
;
A
#
# COMPACT_ATOMS: atom_id res chain seq x y z
N MET A 1 -18.28 19.73 -6.73
CA MET A 1 -17.60 18.51 -7.21
C MET A 1 -16.10 18.70 -6.95
N LYS A 2 -15.45 17.77 -6.24
CA LYS A 2 -13.99 17.85 -6.06
C LYS A 2 -13.31 17.41 -7.36
N SER A 3 -12.24 18.11 -7.75
CA SER A 3 -11.39 17.72 -8.88
C SER A 3 -9.93 17.91 -8.51
N VAL A 4 -9.06 17.06 -9.06
CA VAL A 4 -7.61 17.13 -8.87
C VAL A 4 -6.94 16.96 -10.22
N GLU A 5 -5.93 17.77 -10.48
CA GLU A 5 -5.08 17.66 -11.65
C GLU A 5 -3.94 16.69 -11.38
N VAL A 6 -3.67 15.83 -12.36
CA VAL A 6 -2.58 14.86 -12.35
C VAL A 6 -1.72 15.15 -13.57
N LYS A 7 -0.47 15.52 -13.35
CA LYS A 7 0.51 15.74 -14.42
C LYS A 7 1.20 14.44 -14.75
N TYR A 8 1.26 14.08 -16.01
CA TYR A 8 1.91 12.85 -16.44
C TYR A 8 2.72 13.07 -17.72
N LYS A 9 3.67 12.19 -17.98
CA LYS A 9 4.44 12.19 -19.23
C LYS A 9 3.87 11.16 -20.21
N ASP A 10 3.64 11.60 -21.44
CA ASP A 10 3.28 10.75 -22.56
C ASP A 10 4.37 10.91 -23.63
N GLY A 11 5.37 10.02 -23.61
CA GLY A 11 6.63 10.20 -24.32
C GLY A 11 7.41 11.39 -23.75
N GLU A 12 7.75 12.36 -24.60
CA GLU A 12 8.45 13.59 -24.20
C GLU A 12 7.51 14.75 -23.79
N GLN A 13 6.21 14.57 -23.96
CA GLN A 13 5.21 15.61 -23.68
C GLN A 13 4.66 15.50 -22.25
N GLU A 14 4.66 16.61 -21.53
CA GLU A 14 3.93 16.74 -20.27
C GLU A 14 2.47 17.03 -20.58
N LYS A 15 1.55 16.19 -20.07
CA LYS A 15 0.11 16.30 -20.20
C LYS A 15 -0.54 16.39 -18.84
N VAL A 16 -1.76 16.92 -18.81
CA VAL A 16 -2.57 17.01 -17.60
C VAL A 16 -3.82 16.17 -17.77
N MET A 17 -4.14 15.40 -16.73
CA MET A 17 -5.40 14.69 -16.59
C MET A 17 -6.16 15.27 -15.41
N ILE A 18 -7.47 15.40 -15.53
CA ILE A 18 -8.35 15.86 -14.46
C ILE A 18 -9.13 14.67 -13.91
N VAL A 19 -8.95 14.38 -12.63
CA VAL A 19 -9.72 13.37 -11.90
C VAL A 19 -10.85 14.07 -11.16
N LYS A 20 -12.10 13.70 -11.41
CA LYS A 20 -13.29 14.30 -10.79
C LYS A 20 -13.96 13.31 -9.83
N SER A 21 -14.56 13.83 -8.75
CA SER A 21 -15.45 13.02 -7.92
C SER A 21 -16.71 12.65 -8.71
N PRO A 22 -17.23 11.41 -8.55
CA PRO A 22 -18.42 10.98 -9.24
C PRO A 22 -19.65 11.81 -8.83
N THR A 23 -20.55 12.01 -9.78
CA THR A 23 -21.86 12.58 -9.54
C THR A 23 -22.82 11.53 -8.96
N ALA A 24 -23.95 11.97 -8.40
CA ALA A 24 -25.00 11.07 -7.93
C ALA A 24 -25.54 10.16 -9.06
N SER A 25 -25.65 10.69 -10.30
CA SER A 25 -26.05 9.91 -11.46
C SER A 25 -25.04 8.81 -11.77
N GLN A 26 -23.74 9.13 -11.80
CA GLN A 26 -22.68 8.15 -12.05
C GLN A 26 -22.64 7.07 -10.96
N LEU A 27 -22.86 7.44 -9.69
CA LEU A 27 -22.95 6.47 -8.59
C LEU A 27 -24.13 5.50 -8.76
N ASN A 28 -25.29 6.01 -9.19
CA ASN A 28 -26.48 5.20 -9.45
C ASN A 28 -26.26 4.25 -10.64
N GLU A 29 -25.67 4.74 -11.73
CA GLU A 29 -25.34 3.90 -12.90
C GLU A 29 -24.30 2.84 -12.54
N ALA A 30 -23.28 3.18 -11.78
CA ALA A 30 -22.28 2.24 -11.28
C ALA A 30 -22.93 1.12 -10.45
N GLN A 31 -23.88 1.47 -9.57
CA GLN A 31 -24.64 0.49 -8.80
C GLN A 31 -25.49 -0.43 -9.70
N LEU A 32 -26.05 0.12 -10.77
CA LEU A 32 -26.79 -0.67 -11.76
C LEU A 32 -25.87 -1.63 -12.52
N VAL A 33 -24.64 -1.19 -12.86
CA VAL A 33 -23.60 -2.05 -13.47
C VAL A 33 -23.27 -3.22 -12.55
N ALA A 34 -23.01 -2.95 -11.26
CA ALA A 34 -22.75 -4.01 -10.28
C ALA A 34 -23.93 -5.01 -10.19
N SER A 35 -25.15 -4.50 -10.08
CA SER A 35 -26.36 -5.34 -9.96
C SER A 35 -26.58 -6.23 -11.19
N LYS A 36 -26.36 -5.69 -12.40
CA LYS A 36 -26.45 -6.45 -13.66
C LYS A 36 -25.36 -7.53 -13.72
N THR A 37 -24.12 -7.19 -13.35
CA THR A 37 -23.00 -8.13 -13.31
C THR A 37 -23.25 -9.24 -12.31
N PHE A 38 -23.66 -8.91 -11.10
CA PHE A 38 -24.03 -9.88 -10.06
C PHE A 38 -25.14 -10.83 -10.54
N SER A 39 -26.24 -10.29 -11.08
CA SER A 39 -27.37 -11.07 -11.56
C SER A 39 -26.98 -11.99 -12.73
N ARG A 40 -26.10 -11.55 -13.62
CA ARG A 40 -25.57 -12.38 -14.70
C ARG A 40 -24.77 -13.55 -14.14
N LEU A 41 -23.83 -13.29 -13.22
CA LEU A 41 -22.90 -14.29 -12.71
C LEU A 41 -23.58 -15.33 -11.80
N ILE A 42 -24.57 -14.95 -11.01
CA ILE A 42 -25.29 -15.91 -10.14
C ILE A 42 -26.13 -16.91 -10.94
N ASN A 43 -26.54 -16.54 -12.16
CA ASN A 43 -27.32 -17.38 -13.07
C ASN A 43 -26.48 -18.21 -14.03
N VAL A 44 -25.16 -17.95 -14.10
CA VAL A 44 -24.26 -18.76 -14.93
C VAL A 44 -24.02 -20.08 -14.23
N LYS A 45 -24.66 -21.12 -14.72
CA LYS A 45 -24.39 -22.53 -14.39
C LYS A 45 -23.55 -23.10 -15.52
N GLU A 46 -22.31 -22.65 -15.67
CA GLU A 46 -21.40 -23.26 -16.62
C GLU A 46 -20.59 -24.36 -15.94
N ASP A 47 -20.75 -25.56 -16.41
CA ASP A 47 -19.88 -26.74 -16.35
C ASP A 47 -19.05 -26.95 -15.07
N GLY A 48 -19.71 -26.94 -13.91
CA GLY A 48 -19.11 -27.43 -12.66
C GLY A 48 -18.16 -26.44 -11.95
N VAL A 49 -17.81 -25.31 -12.52
CA VAL A 49 -17.02 -24.24 -11.88
C VAL A 49 -17.94 -23.06 -11.58
N GLY A 50 -18.76 -23.21 -10.56
CA GLY A 50 -19.60 -22.10 -10.08
C GLY A 50 -18.74 -21.10 -9.33
N LEU A 51 -18.79 -19.81 -9.74
CA LEU A 51 -18.26 -18.73 -8.92
C LEU A 51 -18.90 -18.74 -7.55
N LEU A 52 -18.09 -18.53 -6.53
CA LEU A 52 -18.56 -18.56 -5.15
C LEU A 52 -19.22 -17.22 -4.77
N VAL A 53 -20.35 -17.28 -4.08
CA VAL A 53 -20.81 -16.12 -3.33
C VAL A 53 -19.97 -15.98 -2.05
N ARG A 54 -19.67 -14.75 -1.64
CA ARG A 54 -18.80 -14.46 -0.47
C ARG A 54 -19.25 -15.19 0.78
N ALA A 55 -20.56 -15.32 1.01
CA ALA A 55 -21.12 -16.05 2.14
C ALA A 55 -20.73 -17.55 2.21
N LYS A 56 -20.33 -18.14 1.08
CA LYS A 56 -19.86 -19.53 1.01
C LYS A 56 -18.34 -19.65 0.99
N LEU A 57 -17.63 -18.54 0.79
CA LEU A 57 -16.17 -18.55 0.65
C LEU A 57 -15.49 -19.08 1.92
N ASP A 58 -15.83 -18.58 3.09
CA ASP A 58 -15.23 -19.01 4.38
C ASP A 58 -15.38 -20.52 4.59
N LYS A 59 -16.55 -21.07 4.29
CA LYS A 59 -16.78 -22.51 4.36
C LYS A 59 -15.91 -23.26 3.36
N PHE A 60 -15.87 -22.80 2.11
CA PHE A 60 -15.05 -23.40 1.06
C PHE A 60 -13.56 -23.41 1.43
N LEU A 61 -13.05 -22.31 1.98
CA LEU A 61 -11.64 -22.21 2.40
C LEU A 61 -11.32 -23.20 3.52
N LYS A 62 -12.23 -23.37 4.48
CA LYS A 62 -12.09 -24.33 5.59
C LYS A 62 -12.18 -25.78 5.12
N ASP A 63 -13.19 -26.11 4.33
CA ASP A 63 -13.41 -27.46 3.80
C ASP A 63 -12.23 -27.96 2.96
N ASN A 64 -11.50 -27.04 2.32
CA ASN A 64 -10.32 -27.33 1.49
C ASN A 64 -8.96 -27.09 2.21
N ASN A 65 -8.96 -26.80 3.52
CA ASN A 65 -7.78 -26.48 4.31
C ASN A 65 -6.90 -25.36 3.73
N ILE A 66 -7.50 -24.38 3.03
CA ILE A 66 -6.82 -23.19 2.49
C ILE A 66 -6.68 -22.12 3.57
N TRP A 67 -7.73 -21.97 4.40
CA TRP A 67 -7.75 -21.11 5.57
C TRP A 67 -8.52 -21.80 6.68
N THR A 68 -7.88 -22.03 7.82
CA THR A 68 -8.41 -22.84 8.92
C THR A 68 -8.76 -22.01 10.14
N ASP A 69 -9.45 -22.61 11.12
CA ASP A 69 -9.68 -21.96 12.42
C ASP A 69 -8.36 -21.68 13.18
N GLN A 70 -7.28 -22.40 12.86
CA GLN A 70 -5.96 -22.16 13.43
C GLN A 70 -5.37 -20.87 12.83
N ASP A 71 -5.56 -20.62 11.53
CA ASP A 71 -5.12 -19.39 10.87
C ASP A 71 -5.87 -18.16 11.41
N ASP A 72 -7.17 -18.28 11.67
CA ASP A 72 -7.96 -17.22 12.33
C ASP A 72 -7.41 -16.91 13.76
N LYS A 73 -7.00 -17.93 14.51
CA LYS A 73 -6.37 -17.75 15.85
C LYS A 73 -4.99 -17.10 15.74
N GLU A 74 -4.19 -17.48 14.75
CA GLU A 74 -2.88 -16.90 14.51
C GLU A 74 -2.99 -15.42 14.15
N LEU A 75 -3.92 -15.05 13.26
CA LEU A 75 -4.19 -13.66 12.92
C LEU A 75 -4.61 -12.84 14.16
N ALA A 76 -5.52 -13.37 14.98
CA ALA A 76 -5.93 -12.74 16.22
C ALA A 76 -4.76 -12.57 17.21
N SER A 77 -3.87 -13.57 17.30
CA SER A 77 -2.65 -13.50 18.13
C SER A 77 -1.71 -12.37 17.68
N LEU A 78 -1.54 -12.19 16.36
CA LEU A 78 -0.75 -11.07 15.81
C LEU A 78 -1.37 -9.72 16.17
N ASP A 79 -2.70 -9.57 16.05
CA ASP A 79 -3.41 -8.35 16.43
C ASP A 79 -3.25 -8.05 17.94
N GLU A 80 -3.30 -9.06 18.80
CA GLU A 80 -3.07 -8.89 20.25
C GLU A 80 -1.62 -8.50 20.57
N LYS A 81 -0.63 -9.12 19.91
CA LYS A 81 0.79 -8.77 20.06
C LYS A 81 1.03 -7.31 19.67
N ILE A 82 0.47 -6.85 18.56
CA ILE A 82 0.55 -5.45 18.11
C ILE A 82 -0.04 -4.53 19.18
N LYS A 83 -1.29 -4.76 19.60
CA LYS A 83 -1.96 -3.95 20.62
C LYS A 83 -1.16 -3.87 21.95
N LYS A 84 -0.60 -4.99 22.40
CA LYS A 84 0.23 -5.03 23.61
C LYS A 84 1.48 -4.17 23.46
N LYS A 85 2.19 -4.28 22.33
CA LYS A 85 3.40 -3.50 22.07
C LYS A 85 3.10 -2.02 21.87
N GLU A 86 2.01 -1.67 21.19
CA GLU A 86 1.55 -0.27 21.11
C GLU A 86 1.26 0.35 22.49
N LYS A 87 0.60 -0.42 23.37
CA LYS A 87 0.38 0.04 24.74
C LYS A 87 1.69 0.27 25.47
N GLN A 88 2.68 -0.63 25.35
CA GLN A 88 4.02 -0.46 25.92
C GLN A 88 4.69 0.80 25.36
N LEU A 89 4.61 1.01 24.03
CA LEU A 89 5.19 2.18 23.38
C LEU A 89 4.55 3.49 23.88
N LYS A 90 3.23 3.54 24.03
CA LYS A 90 2.49 4.72 24.51
C LYS A 90 2.74 5.04 25.98
N THR A 91 2.95 4.03 26.83
CA THR A 91 3.12 4.21 28.29
C THR A 91 4.57 4.32 28.72
N GLY A 92 5.51 4.08 27.82
CA GLY A 92 6.95 4.15 28.09
C GLY A 92 7.43 5.56 28.46
N LYS A 93 8.51 5.62 29.25
CA LYS A 93 9.16 6.88 29.64
C LYS A 93 10.49 7.00 28.88
N TYR A 94 10.54 7.87 27.88
CA TYR A 94 11.66 8.00 26.94
C TYR A 94 12.54 9.22 27.23
N LYS A 95 12.98 9.36 28.50
CA LYS A 95 13.78 10.52 28.96
C LYS A 95 15.27 10.36 28.65
N THR A 96 15.83 9.15 28.75
CA THR A 96 17.23 8.87 28.48
C THR A 96 17.46 8.42 27.04
N GLN A 97 18.67 8.56 26.52
CA GLN A 97 19.03 8.10 25.18
C GLN A 97 18.80 6.59 25.00
N GLU A 98 19.19 5.81 26.00
CA GLU A 98 18.97 4.37 26.03
C GLU A 98 17.46 4.03 25.95
N ALA A 99 16.62 4.72 26.75
CA ALA A 99 15.17 4.52 26.69
C ALA A 99 14.59 4.88 25.32
N LYS A 100 15.08 5.95 24.68
CA LYS A 100 14.67 6.32 23.31
C LYS A 100 15.04 5.25 22.29
N LEU A 101 16.26 4.69 22.37
CA LEU A 101 16.71 3.61 21.48
C LEU A 101 15.90 2.33 21.69
N ASN A 102 15.58 1.97 22.94
CA ASN A 102 14.70 0.85 23.24
C ASN A 102 13.27 1.08 22.70
N GLY A 103 12.76 2.31 22.79
CA GLY A 103 11.50 2.70 22.17
C GLY A 103 11.54 2.60 20.63
N ARG A 104 12.66 2.99 20.01
CA ARG A 104 12.86 2.82 18.56
C ARG A 104 12.82 1.34 18.15
N LYS A 105 13.50 0.45 18.89
CA LYS A 105 13.44 -0.99 18.63
C LYS A 105 12.01 -1.50 18.73
N LEU A 106 11.28 -1.11 19.77
CA LEU A 106 9.88 -1.49 19.96
C LEU A 106 8.98 -0.98 18.83
N ALA A 107 9.19 0.25 18.35
CA ALA A 107 8.45 0.80 17.21
C ALA A 107 8.73 0.02 15.92
N LEU A 108 9.97 -0.37 15.67
CA LEU A 108 10.35 -1.20 14.53
C LEU A 108 9.73 -2.61 14.60
N GLU A 109 9.72 -3.22 15.78
CA GLU A 109 9.06 -4.52 16.00
C GLU A 109 7.55 -4.45 15.74
N ILE A 110 6.88 -3.33 16.10
CA ILE A 110 5.46 -3.13 15.77
C ILE A 110 5.26 -3.06 14.25
N ARG A 111 6.13 -2.34 13.54
CA ARG A 111 6.08 -2.28 12.06
C ARG A 111 6.23 -3.66 11.43
N ASP A 112 7.15 -4.48 11.93
CA ASP A 112 7.35 -5.85 11.46
C ASP A 112 6.12 -6.72 11.69
N LEU A 113 5.56 -6.68 12.90
CA LEU A 113 4.35 -7.42 13.23
C LEU A 113 3.15 -6.99 12.36
N ARG A 114 3.04 -5.69 12.01
CA ARG A 114 2.01 -5.24 11.07
C ARG A 114 2.24 -5.75 9.65
N ALA A 115 3.49 -5.74 9.19
CA ALA A 115 3.84 -6.30 7.88
C ALA A 115 3.54 -7.81 7.83
N GLU A 116 3.95 -8.56 8.86
CA GLU A 116 3.65 -9.99 9.02
C GLU A 116 2.14 -10.24 9.03
N ARG A 117 1.41 -9.50 9.87
CA ARG A 117 -0.06 -9.59 9.97
C ARG A 117 -0.73 -9.32 8.62
N ASN A 118 -0.30 -8.28 7.88
CA ASN A 118 -0.90 -7.93 6.59
C ASN A 118 -0.58 -9.01 5.54
N THR A 119 0.67 -9.49 5.49
CA THR A 119 1.07 -10.60 4.61
C THR A 119 0.30 -11.87 4.93
N PHE A 120 0.09 -12.17 6.21
CA PHE A 120 -0.70 -13.32 6.63
C PHE A 120 -2.17 -13.18 6.24
N ALA A 121 -2.78 -12.02 6.52
CA ALA A 121 -4.18 -11.74 6.18
C ALA A 121 -4.43 -11.75 4.66
N SER A 122 -3.45 -11.34 3.84
CA SER A 122 -3.58 -11.33 2.38
C SER A 122 -3.80 -12.73 1.81
N LYS A 123 -3.30 -13.78 2.46
CA LYS A 123 -3.55 -15.18 2.07
C LYS A 123 -5.04 -15.53 2.05
N LYS A 124 -5.82 -14.96 2.98
CA LYS A 124 -7.27 -15.12 3.01
C LYS A 124 -7.96 -14.24 1.97
N THR A 125 -7.57 -12.96 1.91
CA THR A 125 -8.27 -11.96 1.08
C THR A 125 -8.04 -12.14 -0.41
N GLN A 126 -6.91 -12.74 -0.85
CA GLN A 126 -6.66 -13.04 -2.26
C GLN A 126 -7.73 -13.94 -2.89
N HIS A 127 -8.46 -14.72 -2.09
CA HIS A 127 -9.54 -15.58 -2.60
C HIS A 127 -10.85 -14.84 -2.81
N ASN A 128 -10.97 -13.60 -2.29
CA ASN A 128 -12.18 -12.78 -2.50
C ASN A 128 -12.35 -12.39 -3.97
N GLU A 129 -11.27 -12.24 -4.73
CA GLU A 129 -11.30 -11.88 -6.15
C GLU A 129 -12.11 -12.85 -7.02
N TYR A 130 -12.29 -14.09 -6.55
CA TYR A 130 -13.08 -15.13 -7.22
C TYR A 130 -14.54 -15.16 -6.78
N THR A 131 -15.00 -14.17 -6.00
CA THR A 131 -16.41 -14.10 -5.60
C THR A 131 -17.23 -13.26 -6.57
N ILE A 132 -18.50 -13.62 -6.71
CA ILE A 132 -19.45 -12.88 -7.55
C ILE A 132 -19.54 -11.43 -7.12
N GLU A 133 -19.53 -11.18 -5.80
CA GLU A 133 -19.60 -9.84 -5.22
C GLU A 133 -18.37 -9.00 -5.60
N GLU A 134 -17.18 -9.59 -5.57
CA GLU A 134 -15.95 -8.85 -5.90
C GLU A 134 -15.90 -8.50 -7.39
N ILE A 135 -16.26 -9.44 -8.26
CA ILE A 135 -16.34 -9.19 -9.72
C ILE A 135 -17.37 -8.10 -10.02
N ALA A 136 -18.52 -8.12 -9.32
CA ALA A 136 -19.54 -7.09 -9.47
C ALA A 136 -19.06 -5.72 -8.97
N ASP A 137 -18.31 -5.68 -7.85
CA ASP A 137 -17.73 -4.44 -7.31
C ASP A 137 -16.61 -3.91 -8.21
N GLU A 138 -15.77 -4.79 -8.77
CA GLU A 138 -14.76 -4.40 -9.76
C GLU A 138 -15.42 -3.75 -11.00
N ALA A 139 -16.50 -4.35 -11.52
CA ALA A 139 -17.25 -3.77 -12.64
C ALA A 139 -17.81 -2.37 -12.29
N ARG A 140 -18.32 -2.20 -11.07
CA ARG A 140 -18.76 -0.90 -10.54
C ARG A 140 -17.63 0.13 -10.53
N MET A 141 -16.47 -0.27 -10.02
CA MET A 141 -15.32 0.63 -9.90
C MET A 141 -14.74 0.98 -11.26
N ASN A 142 -14.66 0.02 -12.17
CA ASN A 142 -14.20 0.27 -13.55
C ASN A 142 -15.09 1.29 -14.26
N TYR A 143 -16.42 1.20 -14.10
CA TYR A 143 -17.35 2.20 -14.60
C TYR A 143 -17.11 3.58 -13.99
N LEU A 144 -16.94 3.66 -12.66
CA LEU A 144 -16.71 4.95 -11.98
C LEU A 144 -15.41 5.60 -12.44
N ILE A 145 -14.33 4.83 -12.50
CA ILE A 145 -13.02 5.35 -12.89
C ILE A 145 -13.07 5.85 -14.34
N SER A 146 -13.58 5.04 -15.27
CA SER A 146 -13.68 5.44 -16.68
C SER A 146 -14.48 6.72 -16.89
N SER A 147 -15.54 6.92 -16.09
CA SER A 147 -16.41 8.09 -16.19
C SER A 147 -15.93 9.31 -15.41
N CYS A 148 -14.84 9.19 -14.63
CA CYS A 148 -14.30 10.26 -13.77
C CYS A 148 -12.92 10.75 -14.19
N LEU A 149 -12.31 10.20 -15.25
CA LEU A 149 -11.04 10.65 -15.83
C LEU A 149 -11.29 11.50 -17.07
N PHE A 150 -10.68 12.68 -17.13
CA PHE A 150 -10.88 13.67 -18.18
C PHE A 150 -9.54 14.18 -18.69
N HIS A 151 -9.49 14.57 -19.95
CA HIS A 151 -8.42 15.40 -20.50
C HIS A 151 -8.45 16.80 -19.90
N GLU A 152 -7.37 17.54 -20.03
CA GLU A 152 -7.29 18.97 -19.64
C GLU A 152 -8.36 19.82 -20.34
N SER A 153 -8.73 19.46 -21.58
CA SER A 153 -9.83 20.07 -22.33
C SER A 153 -11.22 19.94 -21.66
N GLY A 154 -11.34 19.01 -20.68
CA GLY A 154 -12.61 18.67 -20.05
C GLY A 154 -13.39 17.54 -20.76
N GLU A 155 -12.88 17.03 -21.86
CA GLU A 155 -13.43 15.86 -22.55
C GLU A 155 -13.13 14.58 -21.76
N ALA A 156 -14.02 13.60 -21.81
CA ALA A 156 -13.80 12.29 -21.19
C ALA A 156 -12.53 11.63 -21.77
N MET A 157 -11.71 11.03 -20.91
CA MET A 157 -10.52 10.32 -21.36
C MET A 157 -10.86 8.99 -22.05
N PHE A 158 -11.99 8.38 -21.70
CA PHE A 158 -12.49 7.14 -22.26
C PHE A 158 -13.96 7.30 -22.62
N GLU A 159 -14.33 6.87 -23.82
CA GLU A 159 -15.72 6.87 -24.27
C GLU A 159 -16.50 5.69 -23.68
N THR A 160 -15.81 4.58 -23.44
CA THR A 160 -16.40 3.34 -22.92
C THR A 160 -15.57 2.73 -21.79
N VAL A 161 -16.20 1.84 -21.01
CA VAL A 161 -15.49 1.05 -20.00
C VAL A 161 -14.48 0.09 -20.65
N ASP A 162 -14.82 -0.46 -21.82
CA ASP A 162 -13.92 -1.38 -22.54
C ASP A 162 -12.64 -0.66 -22.98
N GLU A 163 -12.75 0.55 -23.51
CA GLU A 163 -11.59 1.38 -23.85
C GLU A 163 -10.72 1.67 -22.61
N TYR A 164 -11.33 1.96 -21.46
CA TYR A 164 -10.61 2.09 -20.20
C TYR A 164 -9.89 0.79 -19.83
N MET A 165 -10.56 -0.35 -19.93
CA MET A 165 -9.98 -1.66 -19.59
C MET A 165 -8.76 -2.00 -20.45
N ASP A 166 -8.79 -1.67 -21.74
CA ASP A 166 -7.67 -1.85 -22.66
C ASP A 166 -6.46 -0.96 -22.30
N ASN A 167 -6.72 0.16 -21.65
CA ASN A 167 -5.68 1.16 -21.31
C ASN A 167 -5.29 1.19 -19.82
N ARG A 168 -5.99 0.46 -18.92
CA ARG A 168 -5.83 0.57 -17.46
C ARG A 168 -4.42 0.33 -16.94
N ASN A 169 -3.60 -0.41 -17.68
CA ASN A 169 -2.21 -0.72 -17.30
C ASN A 169 -1.20 0.35 -17.72
N LYS A 170 -1.63 1.40 -18.43
CA LYS A 170 -0.73 2.50 -18.80
C LYS A 170 -0.35 3.31 -17.55
N PRO A 171 0.93 3.73 -17.39
CA PRO A 171 1.40 4.41 -16.18
C PRO A 171 0.53 5.60 -15.76
N HIS A 172 0.16 6.47 -16.70
CA HIS A 172 -0.68 7.63 -16.40
C HIS A 172 -2.10 7.25 -15.97
N VAL A 173 -2.67 6.16 -16.51
CA VAL A 173 -4.00 5.69 -16.10
C VAL A 173 -3.94 5.12 -14.68
N ILE A 174 -2.87 4.38 -14.34
CA ILE A 174 -2.62 3.90 -12.96
C ILE A 174 -2.54 5.08 -11.98
N GLU A 175 -1.86 6.16 -12.36
CA GLU A 175 -1.76 7.36 -11.52
C GLU A 175 -3.14 8.01 -11.34
N GLY A 176 -3.93 8.14 -12.41
CA GLY A 176 -5.32 8.64 -12.34
C GLY A 176 -6.21 7.77 -11.47
N MET A 177 -6.13 6.43 -11.63
CA MET A 177 -6.84 5.47 -10.77
C MET A 177 -6.47 5.65 -9.30
N THR A 178 -5.18 5.75 -9.00
CA THR A 178 -4.69 5.92 -7.63
C THR A 178 -5.26 7.20 -7.01
N LYS A 179 -5.28 8.30 -7.79
CA LYS A 179 -5.84 9.56 -7.33
C LYS A 179 -7.35 9.51 -7.18
N PHE A 180 -8.04 8.81 -8.09
CA PHE A 180 -9.48 8.56 -7.97
C PHE A 180 -9.79 7.80 -6.68
N TYR A 181 -9.10 6.69 -6.37
CA TYR A 181 -9.30 5.93 -5.15
C TYR A 181 -9.06 6.77 -3.90
N SER A 182 -7.96 7.56 -3.88
CA SER A 182 -7.66 8.47 -2.77
C SER A 182 -8.81 9.46 -2.52
N MET A 183 -9.35 10.06 -3.59
CA MET A 183 -10.48 10.99 -3.49
C MET A 183 -11.79 10.30 -3.10
N PHE A 184 -12.09 9.17 -3.71
CA PHE A 184 -13.35 8.45 -3.56
C PHE A 184 -13.53 7.91 -2.14
N TYR A 185 -12.47 7.30 -1.59
CA TYR A 185 -12.46 6.79 -0.22
C TYR A 185 -12.06 7.85 0.82
N ASN A 186 -11.80 9.08 0.38
CA ASN A 186 -11.25 10.15 1.24
C ASN A 186 -10.03 9.63 2.02
N ALA A 187 -9.17 8.88 1.31
CA ALA A 187 -7.99 8.26 1.91
C ALA A 187 -7.00 9.36 2.32
N ASP A 188 -6.60 9.30 3.56
CA ASP A 188 -5.52 10.14 4.08
C ASP A 188 -4.20 9.57 3.55
N GLU A 189 -3.54 10.28 2.65
CA GLU A 189 -2.24 9.87 2.09
C GLU A 189 -1.19 9.66 3.19
N ASP A 190 -1.36 10.36 4.32
CA ASP A 190 -0.47 10.29 5.49
C ASP A 190 -1.00 9.39 6.62
N TRP A 191 -1.99 8.53 6.34
CA TRP A 191 -2.58 7.65 7.35
C TRP A 191 -1.53 6.84 8.13
N TYR A 192 -0.48 6.40 7.44
CA TYR A 192 0.61 5.63 8.05
C TYR A 192 1.38 6.46 9.10
N LYS A 193 1.51 7.78 8.92
CA LYS A 193 2.13 8.68 9.91
C LYS A 193 1.35 8.75 11.22
N LYS A 194 0.05 8.41 11.19
CA LYS A 194 -0.84 8.40 12.37
C LYS A 194 -0.73 7.11 13.19
N LEU A 195 -0.04 6.08 12.69
CA LEU A 195 0.21 4.86 13.44
C LEU A 195 1.10 5.16 14.66
N PRO A 196 0.82 4.55 15.84
CA PRO A 196 1.54 4.86 17.09
C PRO A 196 3.05 4.75 16.98
N GLU A 197 3.54 3.70 16.33
CA GLU A 197 4.96 3.46 16.10
C GLU A 197 5.59 4.52 15.20
N ASN A 198 4.86 4.97 14.20
CA ASN A 198 5.35 5.98 13.26
C ASN A 198 5.33 7.37 13.89
N GLN A 199 4.29 7.71 14.67
CA GLN A 199 4.26 8.93 15.47
C GLN A 199 5.43 8.99 16.45
N PHE A 200 5.75 7.87 17.10
CA PHE A 200 6.89 7.78 18.00
C PHE A 200 8.22 8.08 17.27
N LEU A 201 8.44 7.46 16.11
CA LEU A 201 9.65 7.68 15.30
C LEU A 201 9.77 9.14 14.84
N ILE A 202 8.67 9.76 14.41
CA ILE A 202 8.63 11.18 13.99
C ILE A 202 8.93 12.09 15.19
N GLN A 203 8.22 11.93 16.30
CA GLN A 203 8.32 12.80 17.47
C GLN A 203 9.72 12.78 18.14
N LEU A 204 10.40 11.65 18.06
CA LEU A 204 11.75 11.52 18.62
C LEU A 204 12.88 11.73 17.60
N GLY A 205 12.56 12.15 16.38
CA GLY A 205 13.52 12.46 15.33
C GLY A 205 14.29 11.25 14.81
N PHE A 206 13.68 10.06 14.84
CA PHE A 206 14.27 8.85 14.25
C PHE A 206 13.97 8.69 12.76
N VAL A 207 13.13 9.55 12.21
CA VAL A 207 12.87 9.68 10.78
C VAL A 207 12.79 11.14 10.37
N ASP A 208 13.15 11.44 9.14
CA ASP A 208 13.02 12.76 8.51
C ASP A 208 11.63 12.99 7.89
N ASP A 209 11.43 14.14 7.26
CA ASP A 209 10.17 14.52 6.60
C ASP A 209 9.78 13.57 5.44
N LYS A 210 10.79 12.92 4.83
CA LYS A 210 10.60 11.89 3.79
C LYS A 210 10.44 10.48 4.38
N PHE A 211 10.35 10.38 5.70
CA PHE A 211 10.21 9.13 6.43
C PHE A 211 11.42 8.16 6.32
N ARG A 212 12.61 8.71 6.01
CA ARG A 212 13.89 8.00 6.01
C ARG A 212 14.45 7.97 7.43
N PHE A 213 15.13 6.90 7.81
CA PHE A 213 15.71 6.80 9.15
C PHE A 213 16.85 7.79 9.34
N VAL A 214 16.86 8.38 10.55
CA VAL A 214 17.88 9.35 11.00
C VAL A 214 18.38 8.95 12.38
N MET A 215 19.70 9.10 12.59
CA MET A 215 20.32 8.97 13.90
C MET A 215 21.40 10.04 14.05
N ASN A 216 21.34 10.81 15.13
CA ASN A 216 22.28 11.92 15.39
C ASN A 216 22.37 12.92 14.22
N GLY A 217 21.28 13.18 13.52
CA GLY A 217 21.23 14.12 12.40
C GLY A 217 21.76 13.59 11.08
N LYS A 218 22.19 12.34 11.00
CA LYS A 218 22.65 11.68 9.77
C LYS A 218 21.64 10.65 9.29
N LEU A 219 21.52 10.50 7.98
CA LEU A 219 20.73 9.42 7.38
C LEU A 219 21.32 8.06 7.77
N THR A 220 20.45 7.12 8.10
CA THR A 220 20.85 5.77 8.47
C THR A 220 19.93 4.74 7.82
N ASP A 221 20.38 3.50 7.76
CA ASP A 221 19.48 2.38 7.53
C ASP A 221 18.64 2.09 8.80
N ARG A 222 17.83 1.06 8.70
CA ARG A 222 16.99 0.58 9.82
C ARG A 222 17.81 0.20 11.05
N ASP A 223 19.03 -0.32 10.86
CA ASP A 223 19.89 -0.82 11.94
C ASP A 223 20.78 0.28 12.53
N GLY A 224 20.72 1.48 11.95
CA GLY A 224 21.44 2.67 12.40
C GLY A 224 22.80 2.87 11.74
N ARG A 225 23.09 2.13 10.65
CA ARG A 225 24.31 2.34 9.84
C ARG A 225 24.13 3.54 8.94
N SER A 226 25.16 4.36 8.80
CA SER A 226 25.14 5.58 7.98
C SER A 226 24.92 5.25 6.50
N VAL A 227 24.03 6.01 5.87
CA VAL A 227 23.78 5.93 4.41
C VAL A 227 23.75 7.32 3.80
N ASP A 228 24.03 7.40 2.50
CA ASP A 228 23.85 8.64 1.72
C ASP A 228 22.39 8.85 1.31
N GLU A 229 22.13 9.88 0.49
CA GLU A 229 20.78 10.20 0.02
C GLU A 229 20.16 9.12 -0.89
N GLU A 230 20.99 8.34 -1.56
CA GLU A 230 20.61 7.22 -2.41
C GLU A 230 20.49 5.88 -1.65
N GLY A 231 20.77 5.88 -0.35
CA GLY A 231 20.67 4.70 0.51
C GLY A 231 21.90 3.78 0.47
N ARG A 232 23.03 4.22 -0.10
CA ARG A 232 24.29 3.48 -0.11
C ARG A 232 25.01 3.66 1.22
N TYR A 233 25.64 2.61 1.74
CA TYR A 233 26.40 2.69 3.00
C TYR A 233 27.62 3.56 2.87
N ILE A 234 27.86 4.39 3.90
CA ILE A 234 29.02 5.28 4.02
C ILE A 234 29.68 5.14 5.39
N ASP A 235 31.02 5.29 5.43
CA ASP A 235 31.76 5.39 6.67
C ASP A 235 31.64 6.81 7.30
N GLU A 236 32.31 7.04 8.43
CA GLU A 236 32.29 8.33 9.12
C GLU A 236 32.93 9.46 8.29
N GLU A 237 33.81 9.11 7.34
CA GLU A 237 34.49 10.02 6.44
C GLU A 237 33.72 10.28 5.13
N GLY A 238 32.59 9.55 4.92
CA GLY A 238 31.73 9.67 3.74
C GLY A 238 32.15 8.80 2.57
N ASN A 239 33.09 7.85 2.74
CA ASN A 239 33.46 6.91 1.69
C ASN A 239 32.44 5.78 1.61
N PHE A 240 32.20 5.24 0.42
CA PHE A 240 31.33 4.10 0.23
C PHE A 240 31.91 2.83 0.87
N VAL A 241 31.04 2.11 1.56
CA VAL A 241 31.36 0.83 2.19
C VAL A 241 30.30 -0.21 1.87
N ASN A 242 30.66 -1.50 1.97
CA ASN A 242 29.67 -2.58 1.92
C ASN A 242 28.97 -2.75 3.29
N LYS A 243 28.09 -3.74 3.38
CA LYS A 243 27.37 -4.05 4.65
C LYS A 243 28.30 -4.42 5.81
N ASP A 244 29.48 -4.91 5.51
CA ASP A 244 30.47 -5.35 6.50
C ASP A 244 31.43 -4.22 6.89
N GLY A 245 31.27 -3.02 6.27
CA GLY A 245 32.08 -1.82 6.55
C GLY A 245 33.37 -1.76 5.76
N GLU A 246 33.58 -2.62 4.77
CA GLU A 246 34.74 -2.58 3.91
C GLU A 246 34.58 -1.52 2.82
N ARG A 247 35.64 -0.72 2.61
CA ARG A 247 35.60 0.38 1.62
C ARG A 247 35.49 -0.15 0.20
N LEU A 248 34.70 0.56 -0.60
CA LEU A 248 34.45 0.25 -2.00
C LEU A 248 35.11 1.28 -2.92
N ASP A 249 35.55 0.85 -4.10
CA ASP A 249 35.93 1.74 -5.19
C ASP A 249 34.70 2.33 -5.90
N LYS A 250 34.89 3.13 -6.94
CA LYS A 250 33.83 3.76 -7.75
C LYS A 250 32.98 2.75 -8.50
N ASP A 251 33.49 1.53 -8.71
CA ASP A 251 32.84 0.46 -9.45
C ASP A 251 32.16 -0.54 -8.51
N GLY A 252 32.24 -0.31 -7.16
CA GLY A 252 31.61 -1.12 -6.13
C GLY A 252 32.42 -2.35 -5.69
N ASN A 253 33.70 -2.44 -6.06
CA ASN A 253 34.59 -3.51 -5.61
C ASN A 253 35.23 -3.14 -4.28
N VAL A 254 35.49 -4.16 -3.45
CA VAL A 254 36.16 -3.97 -2.15
C VAL A 254 37.60 -3.53 -2.35
N LEU A 255 37.98 -2.42 -1.73
CA LEU A 255 39.34 -1.94 -1.69
C LEU A 255 40.15 -2.74 -0.66
N PHE A 256 40.96 -3.68 -1.12
CA PHE A 256 41.88 -4.42 -0.26
C PHE A 256 42.95 -3.51 0.33
N LYS A 257 43.08 -3.45 1.66
CA LYS A 257 44.29 -2.92 2.29
C LYS A 257 45.34 -4.03 2.29
N PHE A 258 46.45 -3.78 1.61
CA PHE A 258 47.66 -4.56 1.85
C PHE A 258 48.26 -4.07 3.17
N GLU A 259 48.33 -4.94 4.18
CA GLU A 259 49.13 -4.72 5.39
C GLU A 259 50.61 -4.79 5.09
#